data_da2113285565d4b5a880e4f5f245514d
#
_entry.id   da2113285565d4b5a880e4f5f245514d
#
_cell.length_a   1.000
_cell.length_b   1.000
_cell.length_c   1.000
_cell.angle_alpha   90.00
_cell.angle_beta   90.00
_cell.angle_gamma   90.00
#
_symmetry.space_group_name_H-M   'P 1'
#
loop_
_entity.id
_entity.type
_entity.pdbx_description
1 polymer ?
#
loop_
_entity_poly.entity_id
_entity_poly.type
_entity_poly.pdbx_seq_one_letter_code
_entity_poly.pdbx_strand_id
1 'polypeptide(L)'
;MPPEQRQKALNRLPPEQRQKLQERLDRFNQLPPERQQALKNLYNRLHELPPERQNAVRQSINKFSQMPQERQQAIRGELTNMASMSPNERKTHFSTPEFRQNFNKKEQEVVRDMSEVLPPQ
;
A
#
# COMPACT_ATOMS: atom_id res chain seq x y z
N MET A 1 -11.45 15.17 -5.35
CA MET A 1 -12.21 16.15 -4.56
C MET A 1 -11.85 17.55 -5.02
N PRO A 2 -12.83 18.39 -5.36
CA PRO A 2 -12.56 19.78 -5.72
C PRO A 2 -11.87 20.56 -4.58
N PRO A 3 -11.02 21.53 -4.89
CA PRO A 3 -10.28 22.28 -3.86
C PRO A 3 -11.15 22.95 -2.80
N GLU A 4 -12.32 23.46 -3.21
CA GLU A 4 -13.25 24.12 -2.29
C GLU A 4 -13.82 23.15 -1.26
N GLN A 5 -14.25 21.96 -1.70
CA GLN A 5 -14.76 20.93 -0.79
C GLN A 5 -13.67 20.41 0.14
N ARG A 6 -12.45 20.27 -0.39
CA ARG A 6 -11.30 19.85 0.40
C ARG A 6 -10.99 20.85 1.51
N GLN A 7 -11.02 22.15 1.18
CA GLN A 7 -10.79 23.19 2.16
C GLN A 7 -11.85 23.23 3.25
N LYS A 8 -13.13 23.05 2.88
CA LYS A 8 -14.23 22.97 3.84
C LYS A 8 -14.06 21.78 4.77
N ALA A 9 -13.70 20.62 4.21
CA ALA A 9 -13.46 19.42 5.01
C ALA A 9 -12.32 19.62 6.00
N LEU A 10 -11.22 20.26 5.57
CA LEU A 10 -10.09 20.58 6.43
C LEU A 10 -10.49 21.52 7.57
N ASN A 11 -11.33 22.52 7.28
CA ASN A 11 -11.75 23.49 8.29
C ASN A 11 -12.65 22.89 9.38
N ARG A 12 -13.25 21.75 9.12
CA ARG A 12 -14.10 21.03 10.11
C ARG A 12 -13.30 20.16 11.06
N LEU A 13 -12.02 19.88 10.75
CA LEU A 13 -11.19 19.01 11.55
C LEU A 13 -10.53 19.79 12.70
N PRO A 14 -10.22 19.12 13.85
CA PRO A 14 -9.40 19.71 14.88
C PRO A 14 -8.04 20.17 14.33
N PRO A 15 -7.42 21.21 14.93
CA PRO A 15 -6.17 21.77 14.40
C PRO A 15 -5.06 20.74 14.18
N GLU A 16 -4.90 19.78 15.09
CA GLU A 16 -3.87 18.74 14.96
C GLU A 16 -4.10 17.83 13.78
N GLN A 17 -5.35 17.40 13.59
CA GLN A 17 -5.71 16.54 12.47
C GLN A 17 -5.63 17.32 11.16
N ARG A 18 -6.03 18.58 11.17
CA ARG A 18 -5.93 19.47 10.00
C ARG A 18 -4.50 19.59 9.54
N GLN A 19 -3.58 19.82 10.48
CA GLN A 19 -2.15 19.95 10.17
C GLN A 19 -1.60 18.66 9.56
N LYS A 20 -1.91 17.51 10.14
CA LYS A 20 -1.45 16.23 9.64
C LYS A 20 -1.97 15.95 8.23
N LEU A 21 -3.24 16.24 8.00
CA LEU A 21 -3.84 16.04 6.68
C LEU A 21 -3.23 17.00 5.65
N GLN A 22 -3.01 18.25 6.03
CA GLN A 22 -2.36 19.22 5.16
C GLN A 22 -0.94 18.79 4.78
N GLU A 23 -0.18 18.29 5.73
CA GLU A 23 1.16 17.75 5.46
C GLU A 23 1.14 16.59 4.48
N ARG A 24 0.17 15.68 4.63
CA ARG A 24 0.00 14.56 3.71
C ARG A 24 -0.34 15.03 2.30
N LEU A 25 -1.23 16.00 2.18
CA LEU A 25 -1.61 16.57 0.89
C LEU A 25 -0.41 17.27 0.24
N ASP A 26 0.37 18.01 1.02
CA ASP A 26 1.55 18.69 0.52
C ASP A 26 2.58 17.68 -0.01
N ARG A 27 2.82 16.60 0.74
CA ARG A 27 3.72 15.53 0.30
C ARG A 27 3.23 14.88 -0.98
N PHE A 28 1.93 14.59 -1.07
CA PHE A 28 1.33 14.02 -2.26
C PHE A 28 1.51 14.95 -3.47
N ASN A 29 1.26 16.25 -3.28
CA ASN A 29 1.40 17.25 -4.35
C ASN A 29 2.85 17.43 -4.82
N GLN A 30 3.81 17.11 -3.96
CA GLN A 30 5.23 17.17 -4.30
C GLN A 30 5.73 15.94 -5.06
N LEU A 31 4.94 14.86 -5.09
CA LEU A 31 5.31 13.65 -5.82
C LEU A 31 5.26 13.88 -7.33
N PRO A 32 6.12 13.18 -8.11
CA PRO A 32 5.99 13.18 -9.57
C PRO A 32 4.61 12.69 -9.99
N PRO A 33 4.06 13.19 -11.12
CA PRO A 33 2.73 12.77 -11.59
C PRO A 33 2.56 11.26 -11.72
N GLU A 34 3.61 10.55 -12.10
CA GLU A 34 3.60 9.09 -12.23
C GLU A 34 3.33 8.41 -10.88
N ARG A 35 3.96 8.91 -9.82
CA ARG A 35 3.74 8.38 -8.47
C ARG A 35 2.38 8.74 -7.92
N GLN A 36 1.89 9.95 -8.22
CA GLN A 36 0.54 10.34 -7.84
C GLN A 36 -0.49 9.40 -8.48
N GLN A 37 -0.33 9.09 -9.75
CA GLN A 37 -1.23 8.16 -10.44
C GLN A 37 -1.14 6.75 -9.87
N ALA A 38 0.06 6.29 -9.54
CA ALA A 38 0.26 4.97 -8.93
C ALA A 38 -0.46 4.87 -7.59
N LEU A 39 -0.40 5.92 -6.76
CA LEU A 39 -1.10 5.95 -5.47
C LEU A 39 -2.61 5.95 -5.67
N LYS A 40 -3.13 6.73 -6.62
CA LYS A 40 -4.56 6.74 -6.92
C LYS A 40 -5.05 5.36 -7.35
N ASN A 41 -4.28 4.68 -8.20
CA ASN A 41 -4.60 3.34 -8.66
C ASN A 41 -4.58 2.34 -7.49
N LEU A 42 -3.61 2.47 -6.60
CA LEU A 42 -3.52 1.64 -5.40
C LEU A 42 -4.76 1.79 -4.53
N TYR A 43 -5.17 3.02 -4.24
CA TYR A 43 -6.37 3.28 -3.44
C TYR A 43 -7.64 2.75 -4.11
N ASN A 44 -7.76 2.90 -5.43
CA ASN A 44 -8.91 2.39 -6.17
C ASN A 44 -9.00 0.87 -6.05
N ARG A 45 -7.88 0.18 -6.18
CA ARG A 45 -7.85 -1.28 -6.02
C ARG A 45 -8.18 -1.71 -4.61
N LEU A 46 -7.67 -0.96 -3.62
CA LEU A 46 -7.99 -1.24 -2.22
C LEU A 46 -9.50 -1.14 -1.97
N HIS A 47 -10.15 -0.10 -2.52
CA HIS A 47 -11.59 0.08 -2.35
C HIS A 47 -12.43 -0.95 -3.09
N GLU A 48 -11.89 -1.60 -4.12
CA GLU A 48 -12.56 -2.68 -4.84
C GLU A 48 -12.58 -3.99 -4.05
N LEU A 49 -11.71 -4.14 -3.05
CA LEU A 49 -11.67 -5.33 -2.22
C LEU A 49 -12.85 -5.37 -1.25
N PRO A 50 -13.28 -6.57 -0.83
CA PRO A 50 -14.27 -6.69 0.25
C PRO A 50 -13.77 -5.99 1.51
N PRO A 51 -14.68 -5.46 2.39
CA PRO A 51 -14.26 -4.72 3.58
C PRO A 51 -13.30 -5.48 4.49
N GLU A 52 -13.46 -6.77 4.62
CA GLU A 52 -12.58 -7.63 5.42
C GLU A 52 -11.15 -7.62 4.87
N ARG A 53 -11.02 -7.71 3.54
CA ARG A 53 -9.71 -7.68 2.90
C ARG A 53 -9.11 -6.28 2.91
N GLN A 54 -9.92 -5.23 2.80
CA GLN A 54 -9.44 -3.86 2.95
C GLN A 54 -8.78 -3.64 4.31
N ASN A 55 -9.40 -4.13 5.38
CA ASN A 55 -8.85 -4.03 6.72
C ASN A 55 -7.53 -4.82 6.84
N ALA A 56 -7.49 -6.02 6.31
CA ALA A 56 -6.28 -6.84 6.33
C ALA A 56 -5.12 -6.14 5.62
N VAL A 57 -5.38 -5.57 4.44
CA VAL A 57 -4.35 -4.85 3.68
C VAL A 57 -3.88 -3.62 4.45
N ARG A 58 -4.79 -2.84 5.03
CA ARG A 58 -4.42 -1.66 5.81
C ARG A 58 -3.57 -2.03 7.02
N GLN A 59 -3.92 -3.10 7.73
CA GLN A 59 -3.12 -3.58 8.86
C GLN A 59 -1.73 -4.02 8.40
N SER A 60 -1.64 -4.70 7.26
CA SER A 60 -0.36 -5.11 6.71
C SER A 60 0.50 -3.94 6.28
N ILE A 61 -0.09 -2.90 5.68
CA ILE A 61 0.62 -1.67 5.35
C ILE A 61 1.17 -1.02 6.62
N ASN A 62 0.38 -0.99 7.69
CA ASN A 62 0.81 -0.44 8.96
C ASN A 62 1.97 -1.25 9.55
N LYS A 63 1.88 -2.56 9.52
CA LYS A 63 2.98 -3.44 9.96
C LYS A 63 4.25 -3.20 9.14
N PHE A 64 4.10 -3.07 7.83
CA PHE A 64 5.20 -2.77 6.93
C PHE A 64 5.89 -1.46 7.32
N SER A 65 5.13 -0.40 7.60
CA SER A 65 5.68 0.90 7.95
C SER A 65 6.48 0.89 9.25
N GLN A 66 6.23 -0.09 10.12
CA GLN A 66 6.93 -0.24 11.40
C GLN A 66 8.15 -1.14 11.31
N MET A 67 8.39 -1.78 10.17
CA MET A 67 9.53 -2.65 9.99
C MET A 67 10.83 -1.88 9.79
N PRO A 68 12.01 -2.49 10.11
CA PRO A 68 13.30 -1.89 9.77
C PRO A 68 13.40 -1.61 8.28
N GLN A 69 14.16 -0.58 7.91
CA GLN A 69 14.28 -0.15 6.52
C GLN A 69 14.78 -1.27 5.60
N GLU A 70 15.69 -2.09 6.07
CA GLU A 70 16.20 -3.24 5.30
C GLU A 70 15.09 -4.21 4.93
N ARG A 71 14.19 -4.48 5.88
CA ARG A 71 13.07 -5.39 5.63
C ARG A 71 12.02 -4.76 4.74
N GLN A 72 11.79 -3.45 4.87
CA GLN A 72 10.91 -2.74 3.96
C GLN A 72 11.42 -2.82 2.52
N GLN A 73 12.73 -2.65 2.33
CA GLN A 73 13.33 -2.74 1.00
C GLN A 73 13.22 -4.15 0.42
N ALA A 74 13.41 -5.18 1.25
CA ALA A 74 13.26 -6.56 0.82
C ALA A 74 11.83 -6.86 0.35
N ILE A 75 10.84 -6.36 1.10
CA ILE A 75 9.42 -6.55 0.74
C ILE A 75 9.08 -5.77 -0.53
N ARG A 76 9.56 -4.54 -0.67
CA ARG A 76 9.36 -3.75 -1.89
C ARG A 76 9.95 -4.44 -3.11
N GLY A 77 11.15 -4.99 -2.98
CA GLY A 77 11.77 -5.75 -4.06
C GLY A 77 10.95 -6.97 -4.45
N GLU A 78 10.42 -7.68 -3.46
CA GLU A 78 9.57 -8.84 -3.69
C GLU A 78 8.28 -8.44 -4.42
N LEU A 79 7.62 -7.38 -3.97
CA LEU A 79 6.40 -6.89 -4.61
C LEU A 79 6.66 -6.40 -6.03
N THR A 80 7.80 -5.74 -6.27
CA THR A 80 8.20 -5.31 -7.60
C THR A 80 8.38 -6.52 -8.53
N ASN A 81 9.02 -7.58 -8.02
CA ASN A 81 9.18 -8.82 -8.77
C ASN A 81 7.83 -9.47 -9.08
N MET A 82 6.93 -9.49 -8.09
CA MET A 82 5.60 -10.08 -8.25
C MET A 82 4.69 -9.27 -9.16
N ALA A 83 4.95 -7.97 -9.34
CA ALA A 83 4.12 -7.11 -10.18
C ALA A 83 4.11 -7.57 -11.65
N SER A 84 5.15 -8.26 -12.09
CA SER A 84 5.23 -8.81 -13.44
C SER A 84 4.64 -10.21 -13.57
N MET A 85 4.20 -10.81 -12.47
CA MET A 85 3.64 -12.15 -12.45
C MET A 85 2.13 -12.14 -12.68
N SER A 86 1.62 -13.20 -13.32
CA SER A 86 0.18 -13.44 -13.40
C SER A 86 -0.37 -13.81 -12.00
N PRO A 87 -1.71 -13.72 -11.79
CA PRO A 87 -2.29 -14.14 -10.51
C PRO A 87 -1.94 -15.58 -10.11
N ASN A 88 -1.89 -16.49 -11.07
CA ASN A 88 -1.53 -17.89 -10.79
C ASN A 88 -0.05 -18.01 -10.40
N GLU A 89 0.83 -17.28 -11.07
CA GLU A 89 2.25 -17.25 -10.74
C GLU A 89 2.48 -16.69 -9.34
N ARG A 90 1.76 -15.63 -8.98
CA ARG A 90 1.84 -15.05 -7.63
C ARG A 90 1.44 -16.06 -6.57
N LYS A 91 0.35 -16.79 -6.82
CA LYS A 91 -0.15 -17.81 -5.90
C LYS A 91 0.87 -18.93 -5.71
N THR A 92 1.46 -19.40 -6.80
CA THR A 92 2.50 -20.43 -6.76
C THR A 92 3.75 -19.92 -6.04
N HIS A 93 4.11 -18.64 -6.25
CA HIS A 93 5.28 -18.04 -5.65
C HIS A 93 5.25 -18.10 -4.12
N PHE A 94 4.08 -17.93 -3.50
CA PHE A 94 3.95 -18.01 -2.05
C PHE A 94 4.24 -19.39 -1.48
N SER A 95 4.22 -20.43 -2.31
CA SER A 95 4.53 -21.79 -1.90
C SER A 95 5.98 -22.17 -2.12
N THR A 96 6.80 -21.31 -2.71
CA THR A 96 8.20 -21.61 -2.98
C THR A 96 9.02 -21.62 -1.70
N PRO A 97 10.06 -22.51 -1.61
CA PRO A 97 10.97 -22.47 -0.45
C PRO A 97 11.70 -21.15 -0.30
N GLU A 98 12.12 -20.52 -1.41
CA GLU A 98 12.83 -19.24 -1.37
C GLU A 98 12.01 -18.16 -0.67
N PHE A 99 10.73 -18.06 -1.00
CA PHE A 99 9.85 -17.08 -0.36
C PHE A 99 9.73 -17.33 1.14
N ARG A 100 9.55 -18.60 1.53
CA ARG A 100 9.40 -18.98 2.94
C ARG A 100 10.69 -18.80 3.75
N GLN A 101 11.84 -18.96 3.12
CA GLN A 101 13.13 -18.78 3.77
C GLN A 101 13.52 -17.32 3.91
N ASN A 102 13.19 -16.51 2.90
CA ASN A 102 13.58 -15.09 2.87
C ASN A 102 12.71 -14.21 3.74
N PHE A 103 11.51 -14.64 4.08
CA PHE A 103 10.56 -13.85 4.86
C PHE A 103 10.00 -14.66 6.01
N ASN A 104 9.89 -14.04 7.20
CA ASN A 104 9.25 -14.68 8.33
C ASN A 104 7.72 -14.69 8.13
N LYS A 105 6.98 -15.33 9.06
CA LYS A 105 5.53 -15.47 8.92
C LYS A 105 4.81 -14.14 8.81
N LYS A 106 5.20 -13.15 9.62
CA LYS A 106 4.62 -11.81 9.61
C LYS A 106 4.88 -11.11 8.27
N GLU A 107 6.11 -11.21 7.78
CA GLU A 107 6.49 -10.62 6.50
C GLU A 107 5.78 -11.30 5.32
N GLN A 108 5.65 -12.62 5.37
CA GLN A 108 4.91 -13.37 4.35
C GLN A 108 3.45 -12.91 4.28
N GLU A 109 2.82 -12.71 5.43
CA GLU A 109 1.44 -12.21 5.50
C GLU A 109 1.33 -10.82 4.89
N VAL A 110 2.28 -9.93 5.21
CA VAL A 110 2.32 -8.57 4.66
C VAL A 110 2.45 -8.60 3.14
N VAL A 111 3.35 -9.43 2.61
CA VAL A 111 3.54 -9.56 1.16
C VAL A 111 2.27 -10.07 0.49
N ARG A 112 1.63 -11.10 1.05
CA ARG A 112 0.38 -11.64 0.50
C ARG A 112 -0.71 -10.58 0.46
N ASP A 113 -0.91 -9.86 1.56
CA ASP A 113 -1.97 -8.85 1.64
C ASP A 113 -1.69 -7.70 0.68
N MET A 114 -0.46 -7.20 0.65
CA MET A 114 -0.10 -6.10 -0.24
C MET A 114 -0.15 -6.50 -1.71
N SER A 115 0.07 -7.78 -2.02
CA SER A 115 -0.01 -8.26 -3.40
C SER A 115 -1.42 -8.18 -3.97
N GLU A 116 -2.45 -8.16 -3.14
CA GLU A 116 -3.83 -8.04 -3.58
C GLU A 116 -4.13 -6.71 -4.28
N VAL A 117 -3.36 -5.68 -3.97
CA VAL A 117 -3.52 -4.36 -4.60
C VAL A 117 -2.56 -4.13 -5.76
N LEU A 118 -1.75 -5.14 -6.12
CA LEU A 118 -0.94 -5.09 -7.33
C LEU A 118 -1.81 -5.25 -8.58
N PRO A 119 -1.44 -4.61 -9.71
CA PRO A 119 -2.20 -4.78 -10.94
C PRO A 119 -2.15 -6.24 -11.41
N PRO A 120 -3.28 -6.78 -11.92
CA PRO A 120 -3.25 -8.09 -12.55
C PRO A 120 -2.46 -8.04 -13.85
N GLN A 121 -1.69 -9.09 -14.09
CA GLN A 121 -0.92 -9.24 -15.33
C GLN A 121 -1.57 -10.30 -16.21
#